data_6b0c814f26e4d6de511b1f7e7a6d647a
#
_entry.id   6b0c814f26e4d6de511b1f7e7a6d647a
#
_cell.length_a   1.000
_cell.length_b   1.000
_cell.length_c   1.000
_cell.angle_alpha   90.00
_cell.angle_beta   90.00
_cell.angle_gamma   90.00
#
_symmetry.space_group_name_H-M   'P 1'
#
loop_
_entity.id
_entity.type
_entity.pdbx_description
1 polymer ?
#
loop_
_entity_poly.entity_id
_entity_poly.type
_entity_poly.pdbx_seq_one_letter_code
_entity_poly.pdbx_strand_id
1 'polypeptide(L)'
;MVPIMKNVSKLNKNTSMKLSTAAVVLLSALGVSTLANAADVFISSSSGTEAAKTGHSKDIAVGLNARANENNTDVSIGGATSVGVDTVAKGNGATALGYAAKADGANASALGNGANATGLATTAVGVSTQATGAYSVAVGSNAKATGFGSVSIGLASIPDTGATKNYAVSVGAFSGADVENGVALGSYSKATVNKEAVGYDPSTQAATTETSAAWKASHAAVSVGDVDNNITRQITSVAAGTKDTDAVNVAQLKSLDGKVEKNKTDIATNKADIATNKTNIATNTGNIATNTANIAANTG
;
A
#
# COMPACT_ATOMS: atom_id res chain seq x y z
N MET A 1 -30.06 -45.77 39.67
CA MET A 1 -29.82 -44.43 39.07
C MET A 1 -29.32 -43.40 40.09
N VAL A 2 -28.67 -43.80 41.18
CA VAL A 2 -28.31 -42.83 42.25
C VAL A 2 -26.83 -42.85 42.70
N PRO A 3 -25.92 -43.75 42.25
CA PRO A 3 -24.53 -43.68 42.70
C PRO A 3 -23.62 -42.70 41.93
N ILE A 4 -24.01 -42.26 40.74
CA ILE A 4 -23.13 -41.40 39.89
C ILE A 4 -23.16 -39.92 40.31
N MET A 5 -24.26 -39.44 40.87
CA MET A 5 -24.37 -38.04 41.25
C MET A 5 -23.64 -37.66 42.55
N LYS A 6 -23.30 -38.59 43.43
CA LYS A 6 -22.62 -38.30 44.71
C LYS A 6 -21.15 -37.95 44.58
N ASN A 7 -20.52 -38.29 43.43
CA ASN A 7 -19.08 -38.02 43.23
C ASN A 7 -18.77 -36.70 42.49
N VAL A 8 -19.77 -36.07 41.90
CA VAL A 8 -19.55 -34.81 41.15
C VAL A 8 -19.43 -33.57 42.08
N SER A 9 -20.05 -33.64 43.29
CA SER A 9 -19.99 -32.53 44.24
C SER A 9 -18.67 -32.33 45.00
N LYS A 10 -17.67 -33.25 44.78
CA LYS A 10 -16.34 -33.15 45.41
C LYS A 10 -15.21 -32.78 44.43
N LEU A 11 -15.51 -32.42 43.18
CA LEU A 11 -14.48 -31.92 42.31
C LEU A 11 -14.06 -30.52 42.79
N ASN A 12 -12.85 -30.42 43.28
CA ASN A 12 -12.22 -29.21 43.73
C ASN A 12 -12.11 -28.24 42.54
N LYS A 13 -12.46 -26.97 42.76
CA LYS A 13 -12.49 -25.90 41.76
C LYS A 13 -11.17 -25.60 41.01
N ASN A 14 -10.09 -26.33 41.34
CA ASN A 14 -8.75 -26.14 40.79
C ASN A 14 -8.23 -27.30 39.93
N THR A 15 -9.06 -28.29 39.59
CA THR A 15 -8.62 -29.38 38.70
C THR A 15 -9.15 -29.13 37.30
N SER A 16 -8.29 -28.76 36.37
CA SER A 16 -8.63 -28.69 34.94
C SER A 16 -9.01 -30.09 34.46
N MET A 17 -10.28 -30.31 34.21
CA MET A 17 -10.79 -31.57 33.73
C MET A 17 -10.56 -31.64 32.21
N LYS A 18 -9.64 -32.49 31.77
CA LYS A 18 -9.49 -32.82 30.34
C LYS A 18 -10.71 -33.62 29.90
N LEU A 19 -11.74 -32.96 29.36
CA LEU A 19 -12.86 -33.64 28.72
C LEU A 19 -12.45 -34.01 27.29
N SER A 20 -12.46 -35.32 26.98
CA SER A 20 -12.38 -35.79 25.60
C SER A 20 -13.62 -35.33 24.81
N THR A 21 -13.51 -35.21 23.51
CA THR A 21 -14.62 -34.83 22.61
C THR A 21 -15.86 -35.72 22.84
N ALA A 22 -15.67 -37.00 23.19
CA ALA A 22 -16.74 -37.92 23.55
C ALA A 22 -17.44 -37.53 24.86
N ALA A 23 -16.73 -36.97 25.86
CA ALA A 23 -17.33 -36.57 27.13
C ALA A 23 -18.15 -35.27 26.98
N VAL A 24 -17.77 -34.37 26.10
CA VAL A 24 -18.58 -33.16 25.78
C VAL A 24 -19.90 -33.54 25.11
N VAL A 25 -19.88 -34.45 24.16
CA VAL A 25 -21.08 -34.95 23.49
C VAL A 25 -22.00 -35.69 24.47
N LEU A 26 -21.44 -36.49 25.40
CA LEU A 26 -22.24 -37.19 26.42
C LEU A 26 -22.91 -36.25 27.42
N LEU A 27 -22.23 -35.15 27.83
CA LEU A 27 -22.81 -34.17 28.75
C LEU A 27 -23.94 -33.37 28.10
N SER A 28 -23.84 -33.02 26.82
CA SER A 28 -24.90 -32.33 26.07
C SER A 28 -26.13 -33.23 25.86
N ALA A 29 -25.93 -34.54 25.68
CA ALA A 29 -27.03 -35.51 25.57
C ALA A 29 -27.80 -35.74 26.88
N LEU A 30 -27.20 -35.43 28.02
CA LEU A 30 -27.81 -35.56 29.36
C LEU A 30 -28.58 -34.31 29.83
N GLY A 31 -28.71 -33.28 28.99
CA GLY A 31 -29.49 -32.08 29.29
C GLY A 31 -28.94 -31.23 30.45
N VAL A 32 -27.65 -31.30 30.75
CA VAL A 32 -27.01 -30.47 31.77
C VAL A 32 -26.74 -29.06 31.18
N SER A 33 -27.77 -28.24 31.16
CA SER A 33 -27.70 -26.86 30.65
C SER A 33 -27.04 -25.85 31.62
N THR A 34 -26.56 -26.32 32.79
CA THR A 34 -25.98 -25.41 33.81
C THR A 34 -24.45 -25.25 33.74
N LEU A 35 -23.80 -25.75 32.69
CA LEU A 35 -22.40 -25.44 32.44
C LEU A 35 -22.20 -24.19 31.55
N ALA A 36 -23.27 -23.45 31.27
CA ALA A 36 -23.26 -22.23 30.41
C ALA A 36 -22.61 -21.00 31.05
N ASN A 37 -21.96 -21.13 32.21
CA ASN A 37 -21.09 -20.10 32.78
C ASN A 37 -19.61 -20.53 32.78
N ALA A 38 -19.24 -21.55 32.02
CA ALA A 38 -17.83 -21.85 31.77
C ALA A 38 -17.31 -20.85 30.75
N ALA A 39 -16.68 -19.84 31.27
CA ALA A 39 -16.17 -18.72 30.53
C ALA A 39 -14.98 -19.05 29.61
N ASP A 40 -14.47 -20.28 29.65
CA ASP A 40 -13.26 -20.66 28.91
C ASP A 40 -13.49 -21.93 28.08
N VAL A 41 -13.49 -21.81 26.75
CA VAL A 41 -13.49 -22.97 25.86
C VAL A 41 -12.04 -23.39 25.61
N PHE A 42 -11.55 -24.34 26.42
CA PHE A 42 -10.26 -25.00 26.19
C PHE A 42 -10.41 -26.17 25.25
N ILE A 43 -9.95 -26.06 24.02
CA ILE A 43 -9.74 -27.20 23.14
C ILE A 43 -8.22 -27.46 23.05
N SER A 44 -7.69 -28.19 24.00
CA SER A 44 -6.33 -28.70 23.95
C SER A 44 -6.34 -30.16 23.48
N SER A 45 -5.77 -30.43 22.30
CA SER A 45 -5.42 -31.79 21.92
C SER A 45 -3.98 -32.00 22.30
N SER A 46 -3.64 -32.72 23.31
CA SER A 46 -2.46 -33.56 23.31
C SER A 46 -1.82 -33.88 24.65
N SER A 47 -0.99 -34.82 24.66
CA SER A 47 -0.06 -35.37 25.64
C SER A 47 1.13 -34.43 26.00
N GLY A 48 1.08 -33.13 25.74
CA GLY A 48 2.16 -32.16 26.04
C GLY A 48 1.92 -31.35 27.30
N THR A 49 2.97 -30.85 27.90
CA THR A 49 2.99 -30.10 29.17
C THR A 49 2.46 -28.66 29.04
N GLU A 50 2.19 -28.16 27.83
CA GLU A 50 1.79 -26.81 27.55
C GLU A 50 0.32 -26.75 27.07
N ALA A 51 -0.59 -26.51 28.00
CA ALA A 51 -2.01 -26.28 27.66
C ALA A 51 -2.24 -24.90 27.07
N ALA A 52 -3.33 -24.74 26.30
CA ALA A 52 -3.82 -23.41 25.90
C ALA A 52 -4.19 -22.57 27.14
N LYS A 53 -3.92 -21.28 27.11
CA LYS A 53 -4.12 -20.36 28.25
C LYS A 53 -4.91 -19.12 27.83
N THR A 54 -5.90 -18.77 28.65
CA THR A 54 -6.65 -17.52 28.52
C THR A 54 -6.44 -16.63 29.76
N GLY A 55 -6.43 -15.31 29.59
CA GLY A 55 -6.37 -14.34 30.69
C GLY A 55 -7.74 -13.95 31.21
N HIS A 56 -8.77 -14.00 30.35
CA HIS A 56 -10.12 -13.55 30.66
C HIS A 56 -11.19 -14.51 30.15
N SER A 57 -12.38 -14.39 30.74
CA SER A 57 -13.57 -15.19 30.39
C SER A 57 -14.12 -14.93 28.98
N LYS A 58 -13.70 -13.88 28.31
CA LYS A 58 -14.08 -13.52 26.93
C LYS A 58 -13.06 -13.98 25.90
N ASP A 59 -11.93 -14.56 26.33
CA ASP A 59 -10.82 -14.94 25.45
C ASP A 59 -11.00 -16.37 24.94
N ILE A 60 -10.46 -16.63 23.76
CA ILE A 60 -10.46 -17.94 23.14
C ILE A 60 -9.00 -18.35 22.90
N ALA A 61 -8.61 -19.51 23.45
CA ALA A 61 -7.30 -20.11 23.17
C ALA A 61 -7.48 -21.57 22.75
N VAL A 62 -7.02 -21.92 21.53
CA VAL A 62 -7.15 -23.26 20.95
C VAL A 62 -5.82 -23.72 20.35
N GLY A 63 -5.28 -24.79 20.87
CA GLY A 63 -4.03 -25.39 20.39
C GLY A 63 -2.95 -25.50 21.44
N LEU A 64 -1.88 -26.24 21.11
CA LEU A 64 -0.73 -26.42 22.00
C LEU A 64 -0.06 -25.06 22.21
N ASN A 65 0.13 -24.65 23.49
CA ASN A 65 0.75 -23.40 23.88
C ASN A 65 0.08 -22.14 23.26
N ALA A 66 -1.20 -22.23 22.89
CA ALA A 66 -1.96 -21.04 22.45
C ALA A 66 -2.25 -20.12 23.65
N ARG A 67 -2.01 -18.82 23.53
CA ARG A 67 -2.15 -17.84 24.60
C ARG A 67 -3.02 -16.66 24.15
N ALA A 68 -4.10 -16.44 24.88
CA ALA A 68 -4.99 -15.30 24.69
C ALA A 68 -5.00 -14.44 25.95
N ASN A 69 -4.52 -13.19 25.90
CA ASN A 69 -4.38 -12.26 27.03
C ASN A 69 -3.73 -12.85 28.29
N GLU A 70 -2.88 -13.85 28.16
CA GLU A 70 -2.18 -14.45 29.30
C GLU A 70 -1.43 -13.34 30.09
N ASN A 71 -1.61 -13.31 31.40
CA ASN A 71 -1.07 -12.30 32.33
C ASN A 71 -1.70 -10.92 32.30
N ASN A 72 -2.77 -10.69 31.57
CA ASN A 72 -3.53 -9.44 31.69
C ASN A 72 -4.49 -9.56 32.89
N THR A 73 -4.37 -8.69 33.87
CA THR A 73 -5.19 -8.67 35.10
C THR A 73 -6.37 -7.71 35.04
N ASP A 74 -6.49 -6.91 33.98
CA ASP A 74 -7.59 -5.97 33.81
C ASP A 74 -8.83 -6.69 33.27
N VAL A 75 -9.78 -6.95 34.15
CA VAL A 75 -11.04 -7.67 33.85
C VAL A 75 -11.98 -6.91 32.92
N SER A 76 -11.73 -5.64 32.67
CA SER A 76 -12.52 -4.82 31.72
C SER A 76 -12.12 -5.07 30.26
N ILE A 77 -10.95 -5.65 30.03
CA ILE A 77 -10.33 -5.92 28.75
C ILE A 77 -10.44 -7.42 28.44
N GLY A 78 -10.61 -7.80 27.20
CA GLY A 78 -10.72 -9.20 26.80
C GLY A 78 -11.18 -9.30 25.35
N GLY A 79 -11.56 -10.51 24.94
CA GLY A 79 -12.00 -10.81 23.58
C GLY A 79 -10.82 -11.11 22.63
N ALA A 80 -9.66 -11.48 23.18
CA ALA A 80 -8.56 -11.98 22.38
C ALA A 80 -8.83 -13.40 21.87
N THR A 81 -8.47 -13.69 20.65
CA THR A 81 -8.61 -15.02 20.03
C THR A 81 -7.25 -15.54 19.58
N SER A 82 -6.82 -16.67 20.08
CA SER A 82 -5.54 -17.34 19.79
C SER A 82 -5.78 -18.77 19.35
N VAL A 83 -5.59 -19.08 18.06
CA VAL A 83 -5.88 -20.40 17.49
C VAL A 83 -4.69 -20.95 16.70
N GLY A 84 -4.13 -22.05 17.16
CA GLY A 84 -2.98 -22.73 16.56
C GLY A 84 -1.91 -23.08 17.58
N VAL A 85 -0.84 -23.72 17.12
CA VAL A 85 0.31 -24.07 17.98
C VAL A 85 1.21 -22.85 18.17
N ASP A 86 1.64 -22.58 19.40
CA ASP A 86 2.51 -21.45 19.78
C ASP A 86 1.94 -20.06 19.41
N THR A 87 0.63 -19.95 19.19
CA THR A 87 -0.02 -18.66 18.89
C THR A 87 -0.11 -17.75 20.12
N VAL A 88 -0.04 -16.45 19.89
CA VAL A 88 -0.11 -15.44 20.95
C VAL A 88 -1.00 -14.29 20.52
N ALA A 89 -2.07 -14.02 21.25
CA ALA A 89 -2.92 -12.84 21.12
C ALA A 89 -2.94 -12.09 22.46
N LYS A 90 -2.13 -11.02 22.62
CA LYS A 90 -1.99 -10.28 23.88
C LYS A 90 -2.83 -9.00 23.91
N GLY A 91 -3.09 -8.43 22.74
CA GLY A 91 -3.84 -7.18 22.67
C GLY A 91 -5.33 -7.38 22.98
N ASN A 92 -5.96 -6.38 23.60
CA ASN A 92 -7.40 -6.35 23.75
C ASN A 92 -8.07 -6.43 22.36
N GLY A 93 -9.02 -7.38 22.17
CA GLY A 93 -9.64 -7.64 20.87
C GLY A 93 -8.69 -8.17 19.79
N ALA A 94 -7.50 -8.65 20.16
CA ALA A 94 -6.54 -9.17 19.19
C ALA A 94 -6.92 -10.56 18.68
N THR A 95 -6.59 -10.88 17.45
CA THR A 95 -6.81 -12.18 16.83
C THR A 95 -5.51 -12.74 16.26
N ALA A 96 -5.07 -13.91 16.72
CA ALA A 96 -3.94 -14.65 16.17
C ALA A 96 -4.39 -16.04 15.70
N LEU A 97 -4.18 -16.34 14.43
CA LEU A 97 -4.55 -17.61 13.80
C LEU A 97 -3.40 -18.17 12.96
N GLY A 98 -2.90 -19.35 13.30
CA GLY A 98 -1.82 -20.03 12.58
C GLY A 98 -0.70 -20.49 13.51
N TYR A 99 0.27 -21.25 12.98
CA TYR A 99 1.44 -21.65 13.75
C TYR A 99 2.30 -20.42 14.11
N ALA A 100 2.62 -20.22 15.38
CA ALA A 100 3.43 -19.11 15.88
C ALA A 100 2.95 -17.72 15.46
N ALA A 101 1.66 -17.56 15.10
CA ALA A 101 1.08 -16.24 14.81
C ALA A 101 1.04 -15.38 16.07
N LYS A 102 1.31 -14.07 15.93
CA LYS A 102 1.47 -13.15 17.06
C LYS A 102 0.69 -11.85 16.82
N ALA A 103 -0.30 -11.57 17.69
CA ALA A 103 -1.10 -10.36 17.70
C ALA A 103 -0.96 -9.67 19.07
N ASP A 104 0.06 -8.83 19.23
CA ASP A 104 0.36 -8.16 20.51
C ASP A 104 -0.33 -6.78 20.63
N GLY A 105 -0.64 -6.13 19.50
CA GLY A 105 -1.31 -4.84 19.51
C GLY A 105 -2.80 -4.96 19.86
N ALA A 106 -3.37 -3.96 20.53
CA ALA A 106 -4.82 -3.90 20.73
C ALA A 106 -5.52 -3.83 19.36
N ASN A 107 -6.60 -4.60 19.19
CA ASN A 107 -7.35 -4.77 17.94
C ASN A 107 -6.49 -5.25 16.76
N ALA A 108 -5.34 -5.88 17.02
CA ALA A 108 -4.47 -6.41 15.98
C ALA A 108 -4.96 -7.78 15.47
N SER A 109 -4.76 -8.05 14.20
CA SER A 109 -5.09 -9.33 13.55
C SER A 109 -3.86 -9.93 12.88
N ALA A 110 -3.45 -11.14 13.27
CA ALA A 110 -2.35 -11.90 12.71
C ALA A 110 -2.85 -13.25 12.18
N LEU A 111 -2.86 -13.43 10.87
CA LEU A 111 -3.35 -14.63 10.19
C LEU A 111 -2.26 -15.24 9.33
N GLY A 112 -1.78 -16.43 9.69
CA GLY A 112 -0.77 -17.18 8.94
C GLY A 112 0.37 -17.69 9.81
N ASN A 113 1.19 -18.57 9.24
CA ASN A 113 2.38 -19.08 9.92
C ASN A 113 3.37 -17.94 10.19
N GLY A 114 3.70 -17.68 11.45
CA GLY A 114 4.62 -16.61 11.84
C GLY A 114 4.15 -15.19 11.51
N ALA A 115 2.85 -14.99 11.22
CA ALA A 115 2.31 -13.65 11.03
C ALA A 115 2.45 -12.81 12.31
N ASN A 116 2.90 -11.57 12.19
CA ASN A 116 3.26 -10.70 13.31
C ASN A 116 2.56 -9.34 13.21
N ALA A 117 1.56 -9.10 14.06
CA ALA A 117 0.78 -7.87 14.16
C ALA A 117 0.97 -7.26 15.56
N THR A 118 1.97 -6.39 15.73
CA THR A 118 2.36 -5.86 17.04
C THR A 118 1.96 -4.40 17.27
N GLY A 119 1.65 -3.67 16.22
CA GLY A 119 1.15 -2.30 16.35
C GLY A 119 -0.33 -2.27 16.73
N LEU A 120 -0.80 -1.12 17.23
CA LEU A 120 -2.21 -0.85 17.51
C LEU A 120 -3.05 -0.97 16.23
N ALA A 121 -4.13 -1.74 16.26
CA ALA A 121 -5.10 -1.90 15.17
C ALA A 121 -4.46 -2.29 13.81
N THR A 122 -3.48 -3.20 13.86
CA THR A 122 -2.75 -3.67 12.68
C THR A 122 -3.34 -4.95 12.11
N THR A 123 -3.10 -5.18 10.83
CA THR A 123 -3.49 -6.40 10.13
C THR A 123 -2.28 -7.04 9.45
N ALA A 124 -1.91 -8.26 9.82
CA ALA A 124 -0.86 -9.06 9.20
C ALA A 124 -1.45 -10.38 8.68
N VAL A 125 -1.48 -10.58 7.35
CA VAL A 125 -2.06 -11.77 6.71
C VAL A 125 -1.06 -12.41 5.76
N GLY A 126 -0.62 -13.61 6.07
CA GLY A 126 0.34 -14.37 5.26
C GLY A 126 1.47 -14.98 6.09
N VAL A 127 2.34 -15.76 5.43
CA VAL A 127 3.49 -16.39 6.08
C VAL A 127 4.55 -15.34 6.41
N SER A 128 5.01 -15.28 7.66
CA SER A 128 6.06 -14.37 8.13
C SER A 128 5.80 -12.89 7.83
N THR A 129 4.53 -12.53 7.70
CA THR A 129 4.07 -11.15 7.44
C THR A 129 4.28 -10.28 8.68
N GLN A 130 4.64 -9.02 8.51
CA GLN A 130 4.93 -8.09 9.60
C GLN A 130 4.13 -6.79 9.46
N ALA A 131 3.19 -6.54 10.37
CA ALA A 131 2.48 -5.28 10.53
C ALA A 131 2.81 -4.71 11.93
N THR A 132 3.83 -3.86 12.02
CA THR A 132 4.36 -3.36 13.29
C THR A 132 4.12 -1.88 13.53
N GLY A 133 3.91 -1.10 12.48
CA GLY A 133 3.45 0.29 12.61
C GLY A 133 1.99 0.36 13.04
N ALA A 134 1.61 1.23 13.97
CA ALA A 134 0.21 1.39 14.36
C ALA A 134 -0.66 1.70 13.13
N TYR A 135 -1.85 1.11 13.06
CA TYR A 135 -2.82 1.22 11.95
C TYR A 135 -2.30 0.69 10.60
N SER A 136 -1.22 -0.09 10.59
CA SER A 136 -0.65 -0.62 9.37
C SER A 136 -1.32 -1.92 8.89
N VAL A 137 -1.23 -2.17 7.59
CA VAL A 137 -1.75 -3.38 6.93
C VAL A 137 -0.66 -4.05 6.13
N ALA A 138 -0.36 -5.31 6.43
CA ALA A 138 0.55 -6.14 5.66
C ALA A 138 -0.15 -7.42 5.19
N VAL A 139 -0.17 -7.67 3.88
CA VAL A 139 -0.83 -8.83 3.28
C VAL A 139 0.09 -9.48 2.25
N GLY A 140 0.41 -10.74 2.45
CA GLY A 140 1.29 -11.52 1.57
C GLY A 140 2.47 -12.14 2.33
N SER A 141 3.11 -13.14 1.75
CA SER A 141 4.27 -13.77 2.38
C SER A 141 5.41 -12.78 2.51
N ASN A 142 5.98 -12.64 3.71
CA ASN A 142 7.07 -11.70 4.06
C ASN A 142 6.74 -10.22 3.77
N ALA A 143 5.48 -9.85 3.61
CA ALA A 143 5.10 -8.45 3.47
C ALA A 143 5.41 -7.68 4.76
N LYS A 144 5.90 -6.43 4.64
CA LYS A 144 6.27 -5.58 5.78
C LYS A 144 5.58 -4.23 5.73
N ALA A 145 4.84 -3.89 6.76
CA ALA A 145 4.22 -2.58 6.97
C ALA A 145 4.64 -2.08 8.37
N THR A 146 5.76 -1.35 8.44
CA THR A 146 6.38 -0.93 9.69
C THR A 146 6.19 0.55 10.02
N GLY A 147 5.82 1.35 9.05
CA GLY A 147 5.46 2.75 9.25
C GLY A 147 4.04 2.91 9.81
N PHE A 148 3.78 4.01 10.50
CA PHE A 148 2.44 4.37 10.98
C PHE A 148 1.48 4.51 9.78
N GLY A 149 0.32 3.85 9.83
CA GLY A 149 -0.68 3.89 8.77
C GLY A 149 -0.21 3.36 7.41
N SER A 150 0.91 2.61 7.36
CA SER A 150 1.45 2.10 6.10
C SER A 150 0.71 0.86 5.59
N VAL A 151 0.72 0.66 4.27
CA VAL A 151 0.09 -0.48 3.60
C VAL A 151 1.12 -1.22 2.75
N SER A 152 1.26 -2.53 2.97
CA SER A 152 2.14 -3.41 2.18
C SER A 152 1.36 -4.64 1.70
N ILE A 153 1.16 -4.78 0.40
CA ILE A 153 0.39 -5.89 -0.18
C ILE A 153 1.20 -6.56 -1.28
N GLY A 154 1.50 -7.83 -1.10
CA GLY A 154 2.26 -8.64 -2.04
C GLY A 154 3.37 -9.43 -1.38
N LEU A 155 4.08 -10.22 -2.16
CA LEU A 155 5.27 -10.94 -1.71
C LEU A 155 6.42 -9.95 -1.51
N ALA A 156 6.98 -9.87 -0.31
CA ALA A 156 8.16 -9.07 -0.02
C ALA A 156 9.23 -9.93 0.64
N SER A 157 10.17 -10.44 -0.14
CA SER A 157 11.27 -11.30 0.34
C SER A 157 12.53 -10.53 0.73
N ILE A 158 12.66 -9.27 0.33
CA ILE A 158 13.84 -8.43 0.60
C ILE A 158 13.56 -7.55 1.82
N PRO A 159 14.44 -7.48 2.83
CA PRO A 159 14.21 -6.74 4.07
C PRO A 159 13.86 -5.27 3.91
N ASP A 160 14.33 -4.65 2.83
CA ASP A 160 14.16 -3.21 2.57
C ASP A 160 12.95 -2.90 1.66
N THR A 161 12.20 -3.94 1.23
CA THR A 161 10.98 -3.75 0.45
C THR A 161 9.74 -3.77 1.34
N GLY A 162 8.74 -3.02 0.95
CA GLY A 162 7.50 -2.85 1.69
C GLY A 162 7.33 -1.43 2.24
N ALA A 163 6.17 -1.15 2.80
CA ALA A 163 5.82 0.17 3.32
C ALA A 163 6.45 0.39 4.70
N THR A 164 7.70 0.83 4.77
CA THR A 164 8.45 1.07 6.01
C THR A 164 8.37 2.51 6.52
N LYS A 165 7.89 3.43 5.70
CA LYS A 165 7.70 4.85 6.06
C LYS A 165 6.23 5.12 6.43
N ASN A 166 6.00 6.16 7.21
CA ASN A 166 4.65 6.56 7.61
C ASN A 166 3.78 6.85 6.38
N TYR A 167 2.54 6.36 6.41
CA TYR A 167 1.55 6.52 5.33
C TYR A 167 2.01 6.03 3.95
N ALA A 168 3.11 5.27 3.90
CA ALA A 168 3.60 4.72 2.65
C ALA A 168 2.74 3.53 2.19
N VAL A 169 2.51 3.43 0.89
CA VAL A 169 1.72 2.36 0.26
C VAL A 169 2.58 1.60 -0.74
N SER A 170 2.69 0.30 -0.56
CA SER A 170 3.43 -0.60 -1.44
C SER A 170 2.54 -1.77 -1.86
N VAL A 171 2.16 -1.84 -3.12
CA VAL A 171 1.28 -2.87 -3.67
C VAL A 171 1.93 -3.56 -4.87
N GLY A 172 2.32 -4.81 -4.67
CA GLY A 172 2.99 -5.65 -5.67
C GLY A 172 4.10 -6.49 -5.05
N ALA A 173 4.47 -7.59 -5.70
CA ALA A 173 5.61 -8.38 -5.25
C ALA A 173 6.90 -7.57 -5.36
N PHE A 174 7.72 -7.57 -4.32
CA PHE A 174 9.01 -6.84 -4.25
C PHE A 174 8.89 -5.34 -4.50
N SER A 175 7.71 -4.75 -4.33
CA SER A 175 7.55 -3.31 -4.38
C SER A 175 8.04 -2.65 -3.09
N GLY A 176 8.45 -1.38 -3.16
CA GLY A 176 8.95 -0.61 -2.02
C GLY A 176 8.53 0.85 -2.07
N ALA A 177 8.03 1.39 -0.96
CA ALA A 177 7.77 2.81 -0.80
C ALA A 177 8.71 3.35 0.28
N ASP A 178 9.85 3.89 -0.16
CA ASP A 178 10.99 4.24 0.69
C ASP A 178 10.92 5.69 1.24
N VAL A 179 9.84 6.38 0.93
CA VAL A 179 9.59 7.76 1.39
C VAL A 179 8.24 7.87 2.08
N GLU A 180 8.11 8.79 3.03
CA GLU A 180 6.85 9.09 3.71
C GLU A 180 5.79 9.55 2.71
N ASN A 181 4.56 9.03 2.81
CA ASN A 181 3.46 9.25 1.86
C ASN A 181 3.75 8.76 0.42
N GLY A 182 4.84 8.01 0.19
CA GLY A 182 5.15 7.43 -1.12
C GLY A 182 4.20 6.29 -1.49
N VAL A 183 3.93 6.13 -2.78
CA VAL A 183 3.06 5.06 -3.30
C VAL A 183 3.81 4.30 -4.38
N ALA A 184 4.04 3.00 -4.18
CA ALA A 184 4.61 2.09 -5.18
C ALA A 184 3.55 1.09 -5.66
N LEU A 185 3.22 1.09 -6.95
CA LEU A 185 2.21 0.23 -7.55
C LEU A 185 2.80 -0.69 -8.61
N GLY A 186 2.62 -1.98 -8.42
CA GLY A 186 3.12 -3.03 -9.31
C GLY A 186 4.38 -3.71 -8.80
N SER A 187 4.62 -4.94 -9.25
CA SER A 187 5.81 -5.72 -8.85
C SER A 187 7.09 -4.96 -9.15
N TYR A 188 8.03 -4.95 -8.21
CA TYR A 188 9.32 -4.25 -8.29
C TYR A 188 9.22 -2.73 -8.44
N SER A 189 8.05 -2.12 -8.30
CA SER A 189 7.94 -0.66 -8.30
C SER A 189 8.58 -0.07 -7.05
N LYS A 190 9.24 1.08 -7.19
CA LYS A 190 9.96 1.74 -6.10
C LYS A 190 9.63 3.23 -6.04
N ALA A 191 9.06 3.70 -4.92
CA ALA A 191 8.74 5.11 -4.70
C ALA A 191 9.83 5.73 -3.83
N THR A 192 10.71 6.54 -4.43
CA THR A 192 11.87 7.17 -3.79
C THR A 192 11.81 8.70 -3.82
N VAL A 193 10.91 9.27 -4.62
CA VAL A 193 10.81 10.72 -4.80
C VAL A 193 9.94 11.33 -3.71
N ASN A 194 10.54 12.21 -2.92
CA ASN A 194 9.89 12.92 -1.82
C ASN A 194 8.96 14.04 -2.32
N LYS A 195 8.15 14.57 -1.40
CA LYS A 195 7.46 15.86 -1.59
C LYS A 195 8.44 16.97 -1.97
N GLU A 196 7.91 18.02 -2.56
CA GLU A 196 8.67 19.20 -3.02
C GLU A 196 9.59 18.95 -4.23
N ALA A 197 9.46 17.79 -4.89
CA ALA A 197 10.09 17.59 -6.18
C ALA A 197 9.57 18.62 -7.19
N VAL A 198 10.50 19.33 -7.84
CA VAL A 198 10.19 20.35 -8.86
C VAL A 198 10.11 19.72 -10.24
N GLY A 199 9.17 20.19 -11.06
CA GLY A 199 8.99 19.73 -12.44
C GLY A 199 10.08 20.24 -13.36
N TYR A 200 10.24 19.58 -14.51
CA TYR A 200 11.06 20.05 -15.62
C TYR A 200 10.26 21.04 -16.46
N ASP A 201 10.84 22.21 -16.73
CA ASP A 201 10.26 23.22 -17.63
C ASP A 201 10.92 23.12 -19.02
N PRO A 202 10.19 22.67 -20.04
CA PRO A 202 10.72 22.54 -21.38
C PRO A 202 11.06 23.89 -22.05
N SER A 203 10.51 25.01 -21.57
CA SER A 203 10.80 26.34 -22.13
C SER A 203 12.17 26.86 -21.73
N THR A 204 12.61 26.52 -20.52
CA THR A 204 13.94 26.85 -19.98
C THR A 204 14.94 25.71 -20.09
N GLN A 205 14.48 24.50 -20.42
CA GLN A 205 15.23 23.25 -20.44
C GLN A 205 15.90 22.94 -19.09
N ALA A 206 15.27 23.31 -17.98
CA ALA A 206 15.77 23.17 -16.62
C ALA A 206 14.63 22.82 -15.65
N ALA A 207 14.98 22.64 -14.38
CA ALA A 207 13.97 22.55 -13.32
C ALA A 207 13.24 23.91 -13.22
N THR A 208 11.92 23.86 -13.05
CA THR A 208 11.11 25.08 -12.94
C THR A 208 11.43 25.87 -11.68
N THR A 209 11.27 27.19 -11.75
CA THR A 209 11.26 28.08 -10.59
C THR A 209 9.85 28.33 -10.04
N GLU A 210 8.82 27.83 -10.73
CA GLU A 210 7.43 27.96 -10.34
C GLU A 210 7.14 27.16 -9.07
N THR A 211 6.28 27.69 -8.20
CA THR A 211 5.97 27.11 -6.88
C THR A 211 4.54 26.57 -6.78
N SER A 212 3.75 26.71 -7.83
CA SER A 212 2.38 26.20 -7.87
C SER A 212 2.34 24.67 -7.86
N ALA A 213 1.22 24.09 -7.45
CA ALA A 213 1.03 22.64 -7.42
C ALA A 213 1.13 21.95 -8.80
N ALA A 214 1.02 22.69 -9.90
CA ALA A 214 1.24 22.15 -11.24
C ALA A 214 2.71 21.87 -11.52
N TRP A 215 3.63 22.56 -10.84
CA TRP A 215 5.05 22.51 -11.08
C TRP A 215 5.86 21.93 -9.93
N LYS A 216 5.31 21.90 -8.73
CA LYS A 216 5.99 21.40 -7.53
C LYS A 216 5.10 20.43 -6.75
N ALA A 217 5.57 19.21 -6.55
CA ALA A 217 4.82 18.18 -5.86
C ALA A 217 4.62 18.51 -4.37
N SER A 218 3.39 18.49 -3.88
CA SER A 218 3.06 18.71 -2.46
C SER A 218 3.24 17.46 -1.59
N HIS A 219 3.19 16.26 -2.18
CA HIS A 219 3.37 14.95 -1.54
C HIS A 219 4.39 14.12 -2.30
N ALA A 220 4.81 13.00 -1.71
CA ALA A 220 5.71 12.07 -2.35
C ALA A 220 5.07 11.41 -3.59
N ALA A 221 5.89 10.93 -4.49
CA ALA A 221 5.46 10.42 -5.78
C ALA A 221 4.68 9.09 -5.70
N VAL A 222 3.81 8.88 -6.69
CA VAL A 222 3.31 7.56 -7.07
C VAL A 222 4.25 6.98 -8.13
N SER A 223 4.90 5.86 -7.84
CA SER A 223 5.77 5.14 -8.77
C SER A 223 5.10 3.87 -9.27
N VAL A 224 5.15 3.66 -10.58
CA VAL A 224 4.71 2.42 -11.24
C VAL A 224 5.89 1.59 -11.77
N GLY A 225 7.12 1.95 -11.40
CA GLY A 225 8.35 1.27 -11.84
C GLY A 225 9.52 1.52 -10.91
N ASP A 226 10.70 1.17 -11.38
CA ASP A 226 12.00 1.42 -10.74
C ASP A 226 13.02 1.71 -11.85
N VAL A 227 13.31 2.98 -12.08
CA VAL A 227 14.18 3.41 -13.18
C VAL A 227 15.62 2.96 -12.97
N ASP A 228 16.08 2.84 -11.73
CA ASP A 228 17.43 2.38 -11.40
C ASP A 228 17.66 0.92 -11.81
N ASN A 229 16.58 0.14 -11.86
CA ASN A 229 16.55 -1.26 -12.28
C ASN A 229 15.92 -1.46 -13.67
N ASN A 230 15.75 -0.40 -14.46
CA ASN A 230 15.15 -0.43 -15.81
C ASN A 230 13.71 -1.00 -15.83
N ILE A 231 12.94 -0.77 -14.78
CA ILE A 231 11.55 -1.21 -14.70
C ILE A 231 10.64 -0.01 -14.96
N THR A 232 9.98 -0.02 -16.11
CA THR A 232 9.01 1.01 -16.51
C THR A 232 7.68 0.41 -16.90
N ARG A 233 6.60 1.19 -16.81
CA ARG A 233 5.24 0.78 -17.21
C ARG A 233 4.54 1.90 -17.93
N GLN A 234 3.68 1.51 -18.89
CA GLN A 234 2.72 2.43 -19.46
C GLN A 234 1.53 2.57 -18.50
N ILE A 235 1.01 3.79 -18.39
CA ILE A 235 -0.30 4.04 -17.79
C ILE A 235 -1.28 4.15 -18.97
N THR A 236 -2.13 3.13 -19.14
CA THR A 236 -3.07 3.03 -20.26
C THR A 236 -4.46 3.53 -19.87
N SER A 237 -5.31 3.81 -20.88
CA SER A 237 -6.70 4.25 -20.68
C SER A 237 -6.84 5.57 -19.91
N VAL A 238 -5.85 6.46 -20.05
CA VAL A 238 -5.88 7.80 -19.48
C VAL A 238 -6.73 8.71 -20.37
N ALA A 239 -7.78 9.31 -19.80
CA ALA A 239 -8.57 10.34 -20.48
C ALA A 239 -7.77 11.64 -20.64
N ALA A 240 -8.21 12.52 -21.56
CA ALA A 240 -7.59 13.83 -21.70
C ALA A 240 -7.74 14.65 -20.42
N GLY A 241 -6.63 15.23 -19.96
CA GLY A 241 -6.61 16.12 -18.80
C GLY A 241 -7.41 17.41 -19.07
N THR A 242 -7.99 17.95 -18.00
CA THR A 242 -8.78 19.21 -18.05
C THR A 242 -8.15 20.32 -17.22
N LYS A 243 -7.26 19.98 -16.28
CA LYS A 243 -6.55 20.91 -15.39
C LYS A 243 -5.04 20.77 -15.59
N ASP A 244 -4.30 21.79 -15.23
CA ASP A 244 -2.83 21.81 -15.33
C ASP A 244 -2.13 20.70 -14.51
N THR A 245 -2.83 20.12 -13.54
CA THR A 245 -2.33 19.02 -12.70
C THR A 245 -2.72 17.62 -13.20
N ASP A 246 -3.49 17.54 -14.29
CA ASP A 246 -3.93 16.26 -14.82
C ASP A 246 -2.87 15.63 -15.75
N ALA A 247 -2.91 14.32 -15.88
CA ALA A 247 -2.05 13.63 -16.84
C ALA A 247 -2.45 13.95 -18.28
N VAL A 248 -1.46 14.17 -19.13
CA VAL A 248 -1.63 14.36 -20.58
C VAL A 248 -1.62 13.00 -21.29
N ASN A 249 -2.56 12.77 -22.20
CA ASN A 249 -2.57 11.56 -23.04
C ASN A 249 -1.96 11.82 -24.43
N VAL A 250 -1.71 10.72 -25.17
CA VAL A 250 -1.10 10.77 -26.51
C VAL A 250 -1.94 11.54 -27.52
N ALA A 251 -3.28 11.56 -27.38
CA ALA A 251 -4.14 12.30 -28.29
C ALA A 251 -3.95 13.83 -28.18
N GLN A 252 -3.80 14.32 -26.96
CA GLN A 252 -3.48 15.74 -26.70
C GLN A 252 -2.12 16.13 -27.30
N LEU A 253 -1.11 15.27 -27.12
CA LEU A 253 0.22 15.47 -27.70
C LEU A 253 0.20 15.46 -29.23
N LYS A 254 -0.52 14.55 -29.88
CA LYS A 254 -0.69 14.53 -31.35
C LYS A 254 -1.39 15.77 -31.87
N SER A 255 -2.35 16.33 -31.12
CA SER A 255 -2.99 17.60 -31.50
C SER A 255 -2.00 18.77 -31.46
N LEU A 256 -1.11 18.80 -30.48
CA LEU A 256 -0.04 19.79 -30.42
C LEU A 256 0.99 19.61 -31.55
N ASP A 257 1.39 18.39 -31.85
CA ASP A 257 2.30 18.05 -32.97
C ASP A 257 1.72 18.54 -34.30
N GLY A 258 0.43 18.33 -34.56
CA GLY A 258 -0.24 18.88 -35.74
C GLY A 258 -0.17 20.40 -35.87
N LYS A 259 -0.22 21.14 -34.76
CA LYS A 259 -0.03 22.61 -34.76
C LYS A 259 1.42 22.99 -35.04
N VAL A 260 2.38 22.23 -34.53
CA VAL A 260 3.82 22.45 -34.77
C VAL A 260 4.14 22.22 -36.26
N GLU A 261 3.65 21.16 -36.90
CA GLU A 261 3.84 20.89 -38.33
C GLU A 261 3.18 21.96 -39.21
N LYS A 262 1.99 22.43 -38.82
CA LYS A 262 1.35 23.57 -39.51
C LYS A 262 2.23 24.84 -39.44
N ASN A 263 2.74 25.21 -38.26
CA ASN A 263 3.62 26.38 -38.10
C ASN A 263 4.90 26.22 -38.94
N LYS A 264 5.48 25.01 -38.99
CA LYS A 264 6.65 24.73 -39.84
C LYS A 264 6.37 24.95 -41.32
N THR A 265 5.19 24.55 -41.80
CA THR A 265 4.74 24.79 -43.16
C THR A 265 4.56 26.29 -43.45
N ASP A 266 3.88 27.01 -42.53
CA ASP A 266 3.66 28.46 -42.67
C ASP A 266 4.99 29.21 -42.68
N ILE A 267 5.97 28.84 -41.86
CA ILE A 267 7.33 29.40 -41.84
C ILE A 267 8.03 29.16 -43.18
N ALA A 268 7.93 27.98 -43.77
CA ALA A 268 8.52 27.66 -45.06
C ALA A 268 7.91 28.50 -46.20
N THR A 269 6.59 28.67 -46.18
CA THR A 269 5.86 29.54 -47.13
C THR A 269 6.31 30.99 -46.98
N ASN A 270 6.31 31.54 -45.77
CA ASN A 270 6.75 32.90 -45.50
C ASN A 270 8.20 33.15 -45.96
N LYS A 271 9.09 32.16 -45.77
CA LYS A 271 10.48 32.21 -46.23
C LYS A 271 10.57 32.32 -47.77
N ALA A 272 9.75 31.55 -48.51
CA ALA A 272 9.66 31.60 -49.97
C ALA A 272 9.12 32.97 -50.46
N ASP A 273 8.08 33.47 -49.80
CA ASP A 273 7.50 34.79 -50.13
C ASP A 273 8.48 35.94 -49.88
N ILE A 274 9.24 35.87 -48.78
CA ILE A 274 10.31 36.84 -48.49
C ILE A 274 11.39 36.82 -49.57
N ALA A 275 11.80 35.62 -50.05
CA ALA A 275 12.78 35.48 -51.13
C ALA A 275 12.24 36.09 -52.45
N THR A 276 10.97 35.84 -52.80
CA THR A 276 10.30 36.41 -53.97
C THR A 276 10.21 37.93 -53.86
N ASN A 277 9.79 38.44 -52.70
CA ASN A 277 9.72 39.91 -52.47
C ASN A 277 11.10 40.57 -52.57
N LYS A 278 12.15 39.95 -52.07
CA LYS A 278 13.53 40.43 -52.20
C LYS A 278 13.95 40.55 -53.66
N THR A 279 13.59 39.56 -54.50
CA THR A 279 13.85 39.58 -55.96
C THR A 279 13.07 40.70 -56.65
N ASN A 280 11.78 40.86 -56.30
CA ASN A 280 10.94 41.92 -56.88
C ASN A 280 11.46 43.32 -56.50
N ILE A 281 11.90 43.54 -55.26
CA ILE A 281 12.51 44.79 -54.81
C ILE A 281 13.77 45.07 -55.59
N ALA A 282 14.64 44.12 -55.83
CA ALA A 282 15.86 44.31 -56.63
C ALA A 282 15.54 44.66 -58.09
N THR A 283 14.54 43.99 -58.70
CA THR A 283 14.06 44.32 -60.05
C THR A 283 13.48 45.75 -60.13
N ASN A 284 12.65 46.10 -59.18
CA ASN A 284 12.07 47.47 -59.14
C ASN A 284 13.13 48.55 -58.91
N THR A 285 14.14 48.27 -58.11
CA THR A 285 15.30 49.17 -57.90
C THR A 285 16.05 49.42 -59.23
N GLY A 286 16.28 48.31 -60.00
CA GLY A 286 16.89 48.44 -61.34
C GLY A 286 16.03 49.25 -62.34
N ASN A 287 14.73 49.01 -62.34
CA ASN A 287 13.79 49.73 -63.19
C ASN A 287 13.75 51.22 -62.84
N ILE A 288 13.75 51.56 -61.53
CA ILE A 288 13.82 52.95 -61.07
C ILE A 288 15.11 53.62 -61.54
N ALA A 289 16.24 52.99 -61.43
CA ALA A 289 17.52 53.48 -61.90
C ALA A 289 17.51 53.73 -63.41
N THR A 290 16.99 52.80 -64.21
CA THR A 290 16.82 52.94 -65.66
C THR A 290 15.91 54.09 -66.01
N ASN A 291 14.76 54.23 -65.37
CA ASN A 291 13.81 55.34 -65.59
C ASN A 291 14.43 56.66 -65.23
N THR A 292 15.17 56.75 -64.14
CA THR A 292 15.91 57.94 -63.73
C THR A 292 16.93 58.39 -64.80
N ALA A 293 17.70 57.43 -65.36
CA ALA A 293 18.63 57.69 -66.41
C ALA A 293 17.91 58.20 -67.70
N ASN A 294 16.82 57.57 -68.09
CA ASN A 294 16.02 57.98 -69.25
C ASN A 294 15.40 59.39 -69.08
N ILE A 295 14.91 59.73 -67.91
CA ILE A 295 14.44 61.04 -67.61
C ILE A 295 15.56 62.10 -67.74
N ALA A 296 16.70 61.80 -67.16
CA ALA A 296 17.89 62.72 -67.31
C ALA A 296 18.30 62.89 -68.77
N ALA A 297 18.29 61.85 -69.58
CA ALA A 297 18.60 61.91 -71.00
C ALA A 297 17.58 62.72 -71.82
N ASN A 298 16.31 62.74 -71.40
CA ASN A 298 15.24 63.45 -72.10
C ASN A 298 15.09 64.92 -71.64
N THR A 299 15.71 65.34 -70.58
CA THR A 299 15.65 66.69 -70.02
C THR A 299 16.93 67.51 -70.25
N GLY A 300 17.93 66.95 -70.80
CA GLY A 300 19.19 67.57 -71.24
C GLY A 300 19.14 67.83 -72.75
#